data_e4517d09508a33318bc445f621888ea5
#
_entry.id   e4517d09508a33318bc445f621888ea5
#
_cell.length_a   1.000
_cell.length_b   1.000
_cell.length_c   1.000
_cell.angle_alpha   90.00
_cell.angle_beta   90.00
_cell.angle_gamma   90.00
#
_symmetry.space_group_name_H-M   'P 1'
#
loop_
_entity.id
_entity.type
_entity.pdbx_description
1 polymer ?
#
loop_
_entity_poly.entity_id
_entity_poly.type
_entity_poly.pdbx_seq_one_letter_code
_entity_poly.pdbx_strand_id
1 'polypeptide(L)' 'MANREFYVVIEKDEDGYFVGEVPQLRGCYTQGKTLDELMVCIKEVIELCLEEG' A
#
# COMPACT_ATOMS: atom_id res chain seq x y z
N MET A 1 -8.93 -18.38 -13.05
CA MET A 1 -8.86 -16.99 -13.02
C MET A 1 -8.56 -16.46 -11.65
N ALA A 2 -7.47 -15.85 -11.52
CA ALA A 2 -7.04 -15.45 -10.20
C ALA A 2 -7.24 -13.96 -10.01
N ASN A 3 -8.27 -13.62 -9.27
CA ASN A 3 -8.43 -12.27 -8.82
C ASN A 3 -7.67 -12.14 -7.53
N ARG A 4 -6.57 -11.44 -7.59
CA ARG A 4 -5.82 -11.21 -6.38
C ARG A 4 -6.36 -9.97 -5.71
N GLU A 5 -6.97 -10.18 -4.59
CA GLU A 5 -7.47 -9.08 -3.79
C GLU A 5 -6.57 -8.88 -2.60
N PHE A 6 -6.12 -7.67 -2.45
CA PHE A 6 -5.26 -7.33 -1.31
C PHE A 6 -6.00 -6.36 -0.42
N TYR A 7 -5.90 -6.61 0.87
CA TYR A 7 -6.44 -5.68 1.84
C TYR A 7 -5.42 -4.61 2.13
N VAL A 8 -5.86 -3.39 2.17
CA VAL A 8 -4.99 -2.26 2.46
C VAL A 8 -5.50 -1.59 3.72
N VAL A 9 -4.63 -1.50 4.71
CA VAL A 9 -4.95 -0.81 5.95
C VAL A 9 -4.43 0.61 5.82
N ILE A 10 -5.33 1.58 5.90
CA ILE A 10 -4.97 2.98 5.73
C ILE A 10 -5.17 3.70 7.05
N GLU A 11 -4.13 4.39 7.49
CA GLU A 11 -4.18 5.16 8.71
C GLU A 11 -3.62 6.55 8.43
N LYS A 12 -4.08 7.51 9.21
CA LYS A 12 -3.59 8.86 9.08
C LYS A 12 -2.61 9.16 10.20
N ASP A 13 -1.44 9.62 9.83
CA ASP A 13 -0.40 9.93 10.78
C ASP A 13 -0.68 11.27 11.46
N GLU A 14 0.03 11.51 12.55
CA GLU A 14 -0.10 12.77 13.27
C GLU A 14 0.32 13.95 12.41
N ASP A 15 1.26 13.73 11.53
CA ASP A 15 1.76 14.78 10.64
C ASP A 15 0.83 15.04 9.46
N GLY A 16 -0.25 14.29 9.36
CA GLY A 16 -1.19 14.49 8.29
C GLY A 16 -0.95 13.61 7.07
N TYR A 17 0.01 12.72 7.16
CA TYR A 17 0.26 11.78 6.08
C TYR A 17 -0.63 10.56 6.21
N PHE A 18 -0.98 10.01 5.06
CA PHE A 18 -1.71 8.76 5.02
C PHE A 18 -0.70 7.62 4.88
N VAL A 19 -0.86 6.62 5.71
CA VAL A 19 0.03 5.46 5.68
C VAL A 19 -0.80 4.26 5.26
N GLY A 20 -0.31 3.53 4.27
CA GLY A 20 -0.98 2.34 3.79
C GLY A 20 -0.10 1.13 3.97
N GLU A 21 -0.72 0.03 4.36
CA GLU A 21 0.00 -1.21 4.58
C GLU A 21 -0.79 -2.36 3.99
N VAL A 22 -0.09 -3.32 3.41
CA VAL A 22 -0.69 -4.54 2.88
C VAL A 22 -0.25 -5.69 3.77
N PRO A 23 -1.10 -6.12 4.71
CA PRO A 23 -0.69 -7.16 5.65
C PRO A 23 -0.35 -8.49 5.00
N GLN A 24 -0.93 -8.76 3.85
CA GLN A 24 -0.68 -10.01 3.14
C GLN A 24 0.72 -10.10 2.57
N LEU A 25 1.38 -8.96 2.39
CA LEU A 25 2.72 -8.91 1.86
C LEU A 25 3.64 -8.32 2.91
N ARG A 26 4.72 -9.01 3.18
CA ARG A 26 5.65 -8.56 4.20
C ARG A 26 6.36 -7.29 3.78
N GLY A 27 6.36 -6.32 4.66
CA GLY A 27 7.11 -5.10 4.42
C GLY A 27 6.53 -4.21 3.36
N CYS A 28 5.32 -4.48 2.93
CA CYS A 28 4.68 -3.64 1.91
C CYS A 28 3.89 -2.54 2.59
N TYR A 29 4.51 -1.41 2.76
CA TYR A 29 3.83 -0.25 3.30
C TYR A 29 4.42 0.99 2.64
N THR A 30 3.62 2.03 2.63
CA THR A 30 4.05 3.28 2.03
C THR A 30 3.22 4.41 2.62
N GLN A 31 3.55 5.62 2.26
CA GLN A 31 2.81 6.77 2.76
C GLN A 31 2.69 7.81 1.66
N GLY A 32 1.69 8.67 1.81
CA GLY A 32 1.47 9.75 0.87
C GLY A 32 0.77 10.90 1.56
N LYS A 33 0.85 12.07 0.94
CA LYS A 33 0.24 13.26 1.51
C LYS A 33 -1.27 13.26 1.31
N THR A 34 -1.73 12.60 0.26
CA THR A 34 -3.16 12.51 -0.03
C THR A 34 -3.50 11.06 -0.29
N LEU A 35 -4.81 10.76 -0.24
CA LEU A 35 -5.24 9.41 -0.53
C LEU A 35 -4.90 9.01 -1.96
N ASP A 36 -5.03 9.95 -2.89
CA ASP A 36 -4.70 9.64 -4.28
C ASP A 36 -3.24 9.25 -4.43
N GLU A 37 -2.35 10.00 -3.80
CA GLU A 37 -0.94 9.66 -3.85
C GLU A 37 -0.67 8.32 -3.19
N LEU A 38 -1.34 8.07 -2.06
CA LEU A 38 -1.15 6.83 -1.35
C LEU A 38 -1.57 5.64 -2.20
N MET A 39 -2.70 5.75 -2.88
CA MET A 39 -3.20 4.65 -3.69
C MET A 39 -2.25 4.32 -4.84
N VAL A 40 -1.68 5.35 -5.46
CA VAL A 40 -0.71 5.12 -6.52
C VAL A 40 0.53 4.43 -5.97
N CYS A 41 1.01 4.89 -4.83
CA CYS A 41 2.19 4.30 -4.22
C CYS A 41 1.93 2.86 -3.79
N ILE A 42 0.75 2.59 -3.26
CA ILE A 42 0.41 1.23 -2.85
C ILE A 42 0.43 0.29 -4.04
N LYS A 43 -0.12 0.74 -5.15
CA LYS A 43 -0.14 -0.10 -6.34
C LYS A 43 1.28 -0.44 -6.78
N GLU A 44 2.16 0.54 -6.77
CA GLU A 44 3.54 0.31 -7.16
C GLU A 44 4.26 -0.61 -6.18
N VAL A 45 4.01 -0.42 -4.90
CA VAL A 45 4.65 -1.25 -3.88
C VAL A 45 4.20 -2.70 -4.02
N ILE A 46 2.91 -2.91 -4.27
CA ILE A 46 2.41 -4.26 -4.44
C ILE A 46 3.06 -4.93 -5.64
N GLU A 47 3.18 -4.21 -6.73
CA GLU A 47 3.80 -4.77 -7.92
C GLU A 47 5.26 -5.13 -7.66
N LEU A 48 5.96 -4.28 -6.95
CA LEU A 48 7.35 -4.57 -6.62
C LEU A 48 7.48 -5.79 -5.72
N CYS A 49 6.61 -5.89 -4.74
CA CYS A 49 6.65 -7.03 -3.82
C CYS A 49 6.35 -8.33 -4.56
N LEU A 50 5.44 -8.29 -5.51
CA LEU A 50 5.11 -9.47 -6.27
C LEU A 50 6.23 -9.88 -7.21
N GLU A 51 6.94 -8.91 -7.76
CA GLU A 51 8.03 -9.23 -8.68
C GLU A 51 9.18 -9.91 -7.95
N GLU A 52 9.43 -9.50 -6.73
CA GLU A 52 10.53 -10.08 -5.99
C GLU A 52 10.16 -11.41 -5.36
N GLY A 53 8.90 -11.60 -5.12
CA GLY A 53 8.43 -12.81 -4.49
C GLY A 53 8.31 -13.93 -5.45
#